data_4f28b32797cedaecd87e32b6398262ba
#
_entry.id   4f28b32797cedaecd87e32b6398262ba
#
_cell.length_a   1.000
_cell.length_b   1.000
_cell.length_c   1.000
_cell.angle_alpha   90.00
_cell.angle_beta   90.00
_cell.angle_gamma   90.00
#
_symmetry.space_group_name_H-M   'P 1'
#
loop_
_entity.id
_entity.type
_entity.pdbx_description
1 polymer ?
#
loop_
_entity_poly.entity_id
_entity_poly.type
_entity_poly.pdbx_seq_one_letter_code
_entity_poly.pdbx_strand_id
1 'polypeptide(L)'
;LSSWGKLGRDYFEQLVQLDARWIDGFIDAFDTTLLGQVQSEIYQLAFKGESLTDNKEWFINDEGKLPVSANDTSITLSDCHTPLREVERLHDYLLNLFNQNPALTPKDIIVMMPDVGTYSPYIEAVFGGAQGSRYIPYALADLAIEQEKPVLSSFASLANLPFSRFGVSDILDLLQVTQIAEKFGLEAHEYEQIQYWLERVGVKWGINAEHKHSFDLPAIELNTWQHGLNRLLLGIAMRDEQCPFNGIYSADEVEGMALDTLNKLVDFIDVLQNFKAKLTPDDTLTNKAQILSELLGAVYESESDDSWDLLVLQKVLEDIQKHHDNGDYNQAVSQRIVSYLIKQGIQEKGVGQRFLVGQVNFCTLMPMRAVPFKVVCMLGLNDADYPRNVQPIGFDLVPHSKKQKGDRSRKLDDRYLFLEALLSARENLYMSYIGRSCFDNQPRMPSTLVSELLEYIGRSFTLGDDSSKALPACLISQQHLQPFNSHYYQDNKNSTVLNDHSYNPIWLPNEPILPEPVSALDVKPPEQLELDVF
;
A
#
# COMPACT_ATOMS: atom_id res chain seq x y z
N LEU A 1 -22.68 18.64 2.53
CA LEU A 1 -23.41 17.99 1.41
C LEU A 1 -23.23 18.74 0.08
N SER A 2 -23.35 20.07 0.04
CA SER A 2 -23.18 20.84 -1.20
C SER A 2 -21.78 20.66 -1.83
N SER A 3 -20.74 20.50 -1.01
CA SER A 3 -19.35 20.31 -1.41
C SER A 3 -19.01 18.82 -1.61
N TRP A 4 -19.29 17.97 -0.61
CA TRP A 4 -18.87 16.56 -0.63
C TRP A 4 -19.83 15.68 -1.43
N GLY A 5 -21.14 15.95 -1.38
CA GLY A 5 -22.19 15.15 -2.01
C GLY A 5 -22.49 15.49 -3.47
N LYS A 6 -21.66 16.32 -4.13
CA LYS A 6 -21.97 16.78 -5.49
C LYS A 6 -22.09 15.62 -6.48
N LEU A 7 -21.19 14.65 -6.43
CA LEU A 7 -21.22 13.49 -7.32
C LEU A 7 -22.49 12.66 -7.12
N GLY A 8 -22.84 12.37 -5.87
CA GLY A 8 -24.06 11.63 -5.52
C GLY A 8 -25.31 12.38 -5.96
N ARG A 9 -25.36 13.70 -5.78
CA ARG A 9 -26.48 14.54 -6.23
C ARG A 9 -26.62 14.51 -7.75
N ASP A 10 -25.52 14.68 -8.49
CA ASP A 10 -25.55 14.65 -9.96
C ASP A 10 -26.04 13.29 -10.48
N TYR A 11 -25.66 12.19 -9.82
CA TYR A 11 -26.17 10.84 -10.11
C TYR A 11 -27.65 10.70 -9.75
N PHE A 12 -28.05 11.17 -8.57
CA PHE A 12 -29.43 11.09 -8.11
C PHE A 12 -30.39 11.88 -9.02
N GLU A 13 -29.97 13.05 -9.52
CA GLU A 13 -30.74 13.82 -10.49
C GLU A 13 -31.00 13.03 -11.79
N GLN A 14 -30.05 12.19 -12.23
CA GLN A 14 -30.27 11.31 -13.38
C GLN A 14 -31.26 10.19 -13.05
N LEU A 15 -31.17 9.60 -11.84
CA LEU A 15 -32.11 8.55 -11.41
C LEU A 15 -33.55 9.06 -11.28
N VAL A 16 -33.75 10.30 -10.82
CA VAL A 16 -35.09 10.91 -10.71
C VAL A 16 -35.79 11.04 -12.07
N GLN A 17 -35.03 11.12 -13.16
CA GLN A 17 -35.60 11.17 -14.51
C GLN A 17 -36.10 9.79 -14.99
N LEU A 18 -35.74 8.71 -14.30
CA LEU A 18 -36.23 7.37 -14.58
C LEU A 18 -37.56 7.14 -13.86
N ASP A 19 -38.52 6.58 -14.55
CA ASP A 19 -39.83 6.22 -13.94
C ASP A 19 -39.65 4.93 -13.09
N ALA A 20 -38.94 5.06 -11.97
CA ALA A 20 -38.59 3.98 -11.06
C ALA A 20 -39.42 4.06 -9.76
N ARG A 21 -39.71 2.87 -9.20
CA ARG A 21 -40.35 2.79 -7.88
C ARG A 21 -39.32 3.08 -6.80
N TRP A 22 -39.57 4.13 -6.01
CA TRP A 22 -38.74 4.51 -4.88
C TRP A 22 -39.13 3.72 -3.64
N ILE A 23 -38.11 3.18 -2.94
CA ILE A 23 -38.26 2.57 -1.63
C ILE A 23 -37.29 3.29 -0.71
N ASP A 24 -37.82 3.93 0.32
CA ASP A 24 -36.98 4.54 1.36
C ASP A 24 -36.49 3.45 2.32
N GLY A 25 -35.20 3.18 2.27
CA GLY A 25 -34.53 2.21 3.13
C GLY A 25 -33.57 2.87 4.13
N PHE A 26 -33.53 4.20 4.17
CA PHE A 26 -32.63 4.91 5.08
C PHE A 26 -33.20 4.94 6.50
N ILE A 27 -32.33 4.76 7.49
CA ILE A 27 -32.69 4.82 8.91
C ILE A 27 -31.87 5.96 9.53
N ASP A 28 -32.54 6.85 10.25
CA ASP A 28 -31.85 7.90 11.02
C ASP A 28 -31.02 7.27 12.14
N ALA A 29 -29.78 7.72 12.27
CA ALA A 29 -28.90 7.33 13.36
C ALA A 29 -29.27 8.16 14.61
N PHE A 30 -30.31 7.77 15.32
CA PHE A 30 -30.75 8.43 16.57
C PHE A 30 -29.71 8.20 17.69
N ASP A 31 -28.56 8.85 17.59
CA ASP A 31 -27.52 8.78 18.59
C ASP A 31 -27.28 10.17 19.22
N THR A 32 -26.90 10.16 20.49
CA THR A 32 -26.56 11.38 21.24
C THR A 32 -25.10 11.77 21.08
N THR A 33 -24.29 10.94 20.43
CA THR A 33 -22.88 11.19 20.15
C THR A 33 -22.70 12.27 19.09
N LEU A 34 -21.56 12.96 19.09
CA LEU A 34 -21.22 13.97 18.08
C LEU A 34 -21.29 13.38 16.65
N LEU A 35 -20.74 12.18 16.45
CA LEU A 35 -20.78 11.49 15.17
C LEU A 35 -22.22 11.23 14.71
N GLY A 36 -23.05 10.65 15.59
CA GLY A 36 -24.45 10.34 15.28
C GLY A 36 -25.27 11.60 14.99
N GLN A 37 -25.03 12.68 15.72
CA GLN A 37 -25.70 13.97 15.47
C GLN A 37 -25.31 14.57 14.11
N VAL A 38 -24.01 14.53 13.74
CA VAL A 38 -23.54 14.98 12.41
C VAL A 38 -24.16 14.12 11.30
N GLN A 39 -24.24 12.81 11.47
CA GLN A 39 -24.87 11.89 10.51
C GLN A 39 -26.37 12.15 10.37
N SER A 40 -27.08 12.38 11.49
CA SER A 40 -28.52 12.72 11.51
C SER A 40 -28.77 14.04 10.79
N GLU A 41 -27.97 15.08 11.02
CA GLU A 41 -28.10 16.36 10.31
C GLU A 41 -27.84 16.21 8.79
N ILE A 42 -26.92 15.31 8.38
CA ILE A 42 -26.71 14.97 6.97
C ILE A 42 -27.97 14.28 6.40
N TYR A 43 -28.52 13.31 7.11
CA TYR A 43 -29.74 12.58 6.69
C TYR A 43 -30.95 13.50 6.54
N GLN A 44 -31.18 14.34 7.53
CA GLN A 44 -32.31 15.27 7.53
C GLN A 44 -32.13 16.47 6.61
N LEU A 45 -30.95 16.63 5.98
CA LEU A 45 -30.55 17.83 5.23
C LEU A 45 -30.75 19.13 6.05
N ALA A 46 -30.69 19.02 7.37
CA ALA A 46 -30.92 20.11 8.30
C ALA A 46 -29.58 20.77 8.67
N PHE A 47 -29.56 22.09 8.67
CA PHE A 47 -28.47 22.88 9.22
C PHE A 47 -29.03 23.69 10.40
N LYS A 48 -28.76 23.21 11.61
CA LYS A 48 -29.28 23.80 12.83
C LYS A 48 -28.56 25.09 13.25
N GLY A 49 -27.40 25.38 12.64
CA GLY A 49 -26.67 26.63 12.85
C GLY A 49 -27.09 27.81 11.95
N GLU A 50 -28.16 27.70 11.18
CA GLU A 50 -28.63 28.75 10.25
C GLU A 50 -29.09 30.04 10.94
N SER A 51 -29.54 29.97 12.18
CA SER A 51 -29.93 31.14 12.97
C SER A 51 -28.79 32.11 13.31
N LEU A 52 -27.55 31.73 13.00
CA LEU A 52 -26.31 32.48 13.28
C LEU A 52 -25.78 33.25 12.05
N THR A 53 -26.60 33.45 11.02
CA THR A 53 -26.18 33.85 9.66
C THR A 53 -25.50 35.20 9.52
N ASP A 54 -25.64 36.13 10.48
CA ASP A 54 -25.14 37.48 10.31
C ASP A 54 -23.91 37.85 11.18
N ASN A 55 -23.38 36.94 11.98
CA ASN A 55 -22.30 37.25 12.92
C ASN A 55 -20.96 36.65 12.51
N LYS A 56 -19.97 37.51 12.23
CA LYS A 56 -18.57 37.12 12.06
C LYS A 56 -17.95 36.47 13.32
N GLU A 57 -18.69 36.42 14.42
CA GLU A 57 -18.30 35.88 15.73
C GLU A 57 -18.90 34.49 16.04
N TRP A 58 -19.36 33.76 15.03
CA TRP A 58 -20.04 32.47 15.21
C TRP A 58 -19.15 31.38 15.91
N PHE A 59 -17.84 31.54 15.93
CA PHE A 59 -16.96 30.69 16.75
C PHE A 59 -17.04 30.99 18.26
N ILE A 60 -17.46 32.20 18.64
CA ILE A 60 -17.42 32.69 20.01
C ILE A 60 -18.83 32.63 20.66
N ASN A 61 -19.89 32.72 19.85
CA ASN A 61 -21.25 32.67 20.36
C ASN A 61 -21.84 31.26 20.29
N ASP A 62 -22.21 30.71 21.44
CA ASP A 62 -22.80 29.38 21.59
C ASP A 62 -24.32 29.34 21.50
N GLU A 63 -24.96 30.48 21.26
CA GLU A 63 -26.41 30.61 21.17
C GLU A 63 -26.97 29.81 19.98
N GLY A 64 -27.82 28.80 20.25
CA GLY A 64 -28.41 27.94 19.21
C GLY A 64 -27.59 26.70 18.81
N LYS A 65 -26.39 26.51 19.35
CA LYS A 65 -25.59 25.29 19.15
C LYS A 65 -26.11 24.15 20.02
N LEU A 66 -25.91 22.92 19.53
CA LEU A 66 -26.24 21.73 20.31
C LEU A 66 -25.09 21.36 21.28
N PRO A 67 -25.40 21.10 22.55
CA PRO A 67 -24.40 20.69 23.51
C PRO A 67 -23.94 19.25 23.25
N VAL A 68 -22.64 19.04 23.27
CA VAL A 68 -21.99 17.73 23.20
C VAL A 68 -21.28 17.45 24.52
N SER A 69 -21.30 16.19 24.96
CA SER A 69 -20.59 15.79 26.17
C SER A 69 -19.08 15.98 26.03
N ALA A 70 -18.43 16.49 27.07
CA ALA A 70 -16.97 16.61 27.10
C ALA A 70 -16.24 15.25 27.03
N ASN A 71 -16.95 14.15 27.34
CA ASN A 71 -16.44 12.78 27.27
C ASN A 71 -16.75 12.08 25.93
N ASP A 72 -17.30 12.81 24.96
CA ASP A 72 -17.58 12.24 23.64
C ASP A 72 -16.28 12.03 22.85
N THR A 73 -16.01 10.77 22.53
CA THR A 73 -14.84 10.34 21.76
C THR A 73 -15.24 9.73 20.41
N SER A 74 -16.48 9.95 19.98
CA SER A 74 -17.00 9.39 18.73
C SER A 74 -16.30 9.96 17.49
N ILE A 75 -15.79 11.19 17.54
CA ILE A 75 -14.91 11.79 16.54
C ILE A 75 -13.59 12.17 17.20
N THR A 76 -12.49 11.68 16.67
CA THR A 76 -11.15 11.94 17.17
C THR A 76 -10.23 12.36 16.04
N LEU A 77 -9.42 13.39 16.25
CA LEU A 77 -8.45 13.89 15.29
C LEU A 77 -7.06 13.97 15.94
N SER A 78 -6.07 13.30 15.36
CA SER A 78 -4.68 13.33 15.81
C SER A 78 -3.80 14.16 14.90
N ASP A 79 -3.13 15.18 15.47
CA ASP A 79 -2.11 16.01 14.82
C ASP A 79 -0.73 15.39 15.08
N CYS A 80 -0.13 14.78 14.07
CA CYS A 80 1.13 14.04 14.15
C CYS A 80 2.27 14.78 13.42
N HIS A 81 3.51 14.28 13.57
CA HIS A 81 4.70 14.84 12.91
C HIS A 81 5.19 13.99 11.72
N THR A 82 4.90 12.69 11.71
CA THR A 82 5.38 11.74 10.70
C THR A 82 4.35 10.64 10.46
N PRO A 83 4.38 9.96 9.30
CA PRO A 83 3.52 8.80 9.04
C PRO A 83 3.72 7.68 10.07
N LEU A 84 4.97 7.46 10.53
CA LEU A 84 5.25 6.49 11.60
C LEU A 84 4.48 6.83 12.89
N ARG A 85 4.48 8.13 13.30
CA ARG A 85 3.74 8.56 14.49
C ARG A 85 2.23 8.43 14.32
N GLU A 86 1.69 8.64 13.13
CA GLU A 86 0.26 8.39 12.85
C GLU A 86 -0.08 6.91 13.08
N VAL A 87 0.76 5.98 12.58
CA VAL A 87 0.54 4.54 12.73
C VAL A 87 0.75 4.08 14.18
N GLU A 88 1.78 4.56 14.88
CA GLU A 88 1.99 4.28 16.30
C GLU A 88 0.80 4.75 17.16
N ARG A 89 0.33 5.97 16.88
CA ARG A 89 -0.82 6.53 17.61
C ARG A 89 -2.11 5.77 17.31
N LEU A 90 -2.33 5.38 16.04
CA LEU A 90 -3.46 4.53 15.68
C LEU A 90 -3.41 3.19 16.44
N HIS A 91 -2.24 2.56 16.53
CA HIS A 91 -2.08 1.29 17.24
C HIS A 91 -2.44 1.42 18.73
N ASP A 92 -1.93 2.45 19.41
CA ASP A 92 -2.28 2.74 20.80
C ASP A 92 -3.78 3.06 20.96
N TYR A 93 -4.36 3.82 20.03
CA TYR A 93 -5.80 4.13 20.01
C TYR A 93 -6.65 2.87 19.90
N LEU A 94 -6.31 1.95 19.02
CA LEU A 94 -7.03 0.68 18.84
C LEU A 94 -6.91 -0.21 20.09
N LEU A 95 -5.73 -0.31 20.69
CA LEU A 95 -5.55 -1.04 21.96
C LEU A 95 -6.42 -0.45 23.06
N ASN A 96 -6.52 0.87 23.16
CA ASN A 96 -7.38 1.53 24.10
C ASN A 96 -8.86 1.22 23.87
N LEU A 97 -9.31 1.22 22.61
CA LEU A 97 -10.69 0.85 22.26
C LEU A 97 -11.01 -0.60 22.62
N PHE A 98 -10.12 -1.55 22.34
CA PHE A 98 -10.30 -2.95 22.73
C PHE A 98 -10.37 -3.13 24.25
N ASN A 99 -9.59 -2.36 25.02
CA ASN A 99 -9.65 -2.37 26.47
C ASN A 99 -10.97 -1.80 27.01
N GLN A 100 -11.51 -0.76 26.38
CA GLN A 100 -12.78 -0.13 26.80
C GLN A 100 -14.00 -0.95 26.37
N ASN A 101 -13.95 -1.59 25.20
CA ASN A 101 -15.06 -2.35 24.63
C ASN A 101 -14.62 -3.78 24.26
N PRO A 102 -14.72 -4.76 25.19
CA PRO A 102 -14.36 -6.15 24.93
C PRO A 102 -15.20 -6.84 23.83
N ALA A 103 -16.34 -6.26 23.43
CA ALA A 103 -17.16 -6.77 22.33
C ALA A 103 -16.69 -6.29 20.93
N LEU A 104 -15.74 -5.37 20.89
CA LEU A 104 -15.12 -4.91 19.64
C LEU A 104 -14.12 -5.95 19.15
N THR A 105 -14.20 -6.29 17.88
CA THR A 105 -13.29 -7.28 17.26
C THR A 105 -12.52 -6.62 16.10
N PRO A 106 -11.33 -7.13 15.74
CA PRO A 106 -10.53 -6.53 14.66
C PRO A 106 -11.26 -6.39 13.31
N LYS A 107 -12.19 -7.31 13.01
CA LYS A 107 -13.03 -7.24 11.79
C LYS A 107 -14.02 -6.06 11.76
N ASP A 108 -14.31 -5.48 12.93
CA ASP A 108 -15.24 -4.34 13.05
C ASP A 108 -14.56 -3.00 12.72
N ILE A 109 -13.25 -3.04 12.43
CA ILE A 109 -12.38 -1.87 12.22
C ILE A 109 -11.86 -1.86 10.78
N ILE A 110 -11.95 -0.69 10.15
CA ILE A 110 -11.30 -0.41 8.87
C ILE A 110 -10.40 0.81 8.99
N VAL A 111 -9.22 0.74 8.38
CA VAL A 111 -8.27 1.85 8.30
C VAL A 111 -8.07 2.24 6.83
N MET A 112 -8.42 3.45 6.50
CA MET A 112 -8.38 3.99 5.16
C MET A 112 -7.30 5.07 5.03
N MET A 113 -6.63 5.14 3.88
CA MET A 113 -5.61 6.15 3.60
C MET A 113 -5.56 6.51 2.10
N PRO A 114 -5.01 7.67 1.73
CA PRO A 114 -4.90 8.05 0.32
C PRO A 114 -4.02 7.10 -0.51
N ASP A 115 -2.94 6.58 0.10
CA ASP A 115 -1.98 5.66 -0.51
C ASP A 115 -1.44 4.67 0.53
N VAL A 116 -1.77 3.39 0.35
CA VAL A 116 -1.31 2.30 1.24
C VAL A 116 0.19 2.05 1.06
N GLY A 117 0.70 2.21 -0.16
CA GLY A 117 2.13 1.98 -0.44
C GLY A 117 3.06 2.86 0.37
N THR A 118 2.68 4.11 0.60
CA THR A 118 3.42 5.04 1.46
C THR A 118 3.40 4.64 2.93
N TYR A 119 2.30 4.03 3.41
CA TYR A 119 2.12 3.68 4.83
C TYR A 119 2.52 2.25 5.16
N SER A 120 2.56 1.32 4.19
CA SER A 120 2.81 -0.10 4.43
C SER A 120 4.09 -0.40 5.22
N PRO A 121 5.26 0.24 4.98
CA PRO A 121 6.47 -0.04 5.77
C PRO A 121 6.31 0.33 7.25
N TYR A 122 5.55 1.40 7.52
CA TYR A 122 5.29 1.84 8.89
C TYR A 122 4.27 0.94 9.59
N ILE A 123 3.26 0.46 8.86
CA ILE A 123 2.26 -0.49 9.38
C ILE A 123 2.95 -1.81 9.72
N GLU A 124 3.78 -2.34 8.84
CA GLU A 124 4.56 -3.55 9.09
C GLU A 124 5.50 -3.39 10.29
N ALA A 125 6.18 -2.25 10.42
CA ALA A 125 7.07 -1.98 11.54
C ALA A 125 6.32 -1.93 12.88
N VAL A 126 5.13 -1.33 12.94
CA VAL A 126 4.38 -1.12 14.19
C VAL A 126 3.48 -2.31 14.50
N PHE A 127 2.60 -2.73 13.59
CA PHE A 127 1.66 -3.83 13.79
C PHE A 127 2.35 -5.19 13.67
N GLY A 128 3.25 -5.37 12.70
CA GLY A 128 4.03 -6.59 12.53
C GLY A 128 5.10 -6.77 13.62
N GLY A 129 5.65 -5.68 14.15
CA GLY A 129 6.60 -5.69 15.26
C GLY A 129 5.95 -5.86 16.64
N ALA A 130 4.62 -5.77 16.77
CA ALA A 130 3.92 -5.90 18.04
C ALA A 130 3.82 -7.36 18.47
N GLN A 131 4.10 -7.65 19.75
CA GLN A 131 4.09 -9.00 20.32
C GLN A 131 3.20 -9.09 21.57
N GLY A 132 2.76 -10.31 21.88
CA GLY A 132 1.98 -10.60 23.06
C GLY A 132 0.63 -9.89 23.06
N SER A 133 0.27 -9.25 24.19
CA SER A 133 -1.00 -8.54 24.37
C SER A 133 -1.17 -7.30 23.47
N ARG A 134 -0.10 -6.82 22.84
CA ARG A 134 -0.16 -5.69 21.89
C ARG A 134 -0.40 -6.12 20.44
N TYR A 135 -0.36 -7.40 20.14
CA TYR A 135 -0.56 -7.89 18.78
C TYR A 135 -2.02 -7.70 18.34
N ILE A 136 -2.20 -6.99 17.26
CA ILE A 136 -3.48 -6.80 16.58
C ILE A 136 -3.35 -7.45 15.21
N PRO A 137 -4.17 -8.47 14.87
CA PRO A 137 -4.14 -9.07 13.55
C PRO A 137 -4.58 -8.02 12.49
N TYR A 138 -3.79 -7.89 11.43
CA TYR A 138 -4.01 -6.90 10.39
C TYR A 138 -3.82 -7.49 9.00
N ALA A 139 -4.43 -6.86 8.01
CA ALA A 139 -4.23 -7.15 6.60
C ALA A 139 -4.03 -5.83 5.84
N LEU A 140 -3.08 -5.83 4.93
CA LEU A 140 -2.86 -4.75 3.98
C LEU A 140 -3.57 -5.11 2.68
N ALA A 141 -4.48 -4.25 2.25
CA ALA A 141 -5.15 -4.37 0.97
C ALA A 141 -4.65 -3.26 0.04
N ASP A 142 -4.71 -3.49 -1.26
CA ASP A 142 -4.29 -2.54 -2.29
C ASP A 142 -2.79 -2.19 -2.31
N LEU A 143 -1.94 -3.02 -1.71
CA LEU A 143 -0.51 -2.91 -1.97
C LEU A 143 -0.23 -3.20 -3.45
N ALA A 144 0.74 -2.49 -4.01
CA ALA A 144 1.28 -2.87 -5.31
C ALA A 144 1.88 -4.28 -5.17
N ILE A 145 1.26 -5.24 -5.83
CA ILE A 145 1.53 -6.68 -5.75
C ILE A 145 2.99 -7.02 -6.02
N GLU A 146 3.66 -6.16 -6.78
CA GLU A 146 5.09 -6.24 -7.05
C GLU A 146 5.95 -6.23 -5.77
N GLN A 147 5.45 -5.64 -4.66
CA GLN A 147 6.17 -5.58 -3.38
C GLN A 147 5.91 -6.79 -2.48
N GLU A 148 4.73 -7.42 -2.59
CA GLU A 148 4.38 -8.57 -1.75
C GLU A 148 4.78 -9.93 -2.34
N LYS A 149 4.94 -10.01 -3.68
CA LYS A 149 5.08 -11.30 -4.36
C LYS A 149 6.30 -11.35 -5.27
N PRO A 150 7.42 -11.92 -4.78
CA PRO A 150 8.69 -12.00 -5.53
C PRO A 150 8.55 -12.65 -6.92
N VAL A 151 7.66 -13.65 -7.08
CA VAL A 151 7.41 -14.32 -8.36
C VAL A 151 6.84 -13.35 -9.39
N LEU A 152 5.86 -12.53 -9.00
CA LEU A 152 5.20 -11.60 -9.92
C LEU A 152 6.14 -10.45 -10.32
N SER A 153 6.92 -9.93 -9.36
CA SER A 153 7.89 -8.87 -9.62
C SER A 153 9.07 -9.35 -10.47
N SER A 154 9.57 -10.56 -10.21
CA SER A 154 10.64 -11.16 -11.01
C SER A 154 10.20 -11.42 -12.45
N PHE A 155 8.95 -11.87 -12.67
CA PHE A 155 8.44 -12.07 -14.02
C PHE A 155 8.28 -10.73 -14.78
N ALA A 156 7.83 -9.66 -14.11
CA ALA A 156 7.80 -8.33 -14.71
C ALA A 156 9.20 -7.85 -15.11
N SER A 157 10.23 -8.16 -14.31
CA SER A 157 11.64 -7.89 -14.63
C SER A 157 12.12 -8.74 -15.81
N LEU A 158 11.78 -10.04 -15.86
CA LEU A 158 12.10 -10.94 -16.96
C LEU A 158 11.44 -10.52 -18.28
N ALA A 159 10.21 -10.00 -18.25
CA ALA A 159 9.56 -9.44 -19.43
C ALA A 159 10.31 -8.21 -20.00
N ASN A 160 11.12 -7.53 -19.19
CA ASN A 160 11.97 -6.41 -19.59
C ASN A 160 13.41 -6.80 -19.99
N LEU A 161 13.73 -8.08 -20.12
CA LEU A 161 15.08 -8.56 -20.51
C LEU A 161 15.70 -7.85 -21.73
N PRO A 162 14.96 -7.51 -22.81
CA PRO A 162 15.55 -6.76 -23.95
C PRO A 162 16.16 -5.43 -23.56
N PHE A 163 15.64 -4.77 -22.53
CA PHE A 163 16.08 -3.45 -22.06
C PHE A 163 17.00 -3.53 -20.83
N SER A 164 17.16 -4.73 -20.26
CA SER A 164 18.01 -4.95 -19.10
C SER A 164 19.50 -4.76 -19.45
N ARG A 165 20.20 -4.11 -18.52
CA ARG A 165 21.66 -4.01 -18.58
C ARG A 165 22.37 -5.27 -18.09
N PHE A 166 21.65 -6.27 -17.59
CA PHE A 166 22.22 -7.44 -16.95
C PHE A 166 23.17 -7.07 -15.80
N GLY A 167 22.69 -6.19 -14.91
CA GLY A 167 23.41 -5.86 -13.67
C GLY A 167 23.54 -7.07 -12.76
N VAL A 168 24.66 -7.19 -12.05
CA VAL A 168 24.87 -8.31 -11.12
C VAL A 168 23.77 -8.35 -10.06
N SER A 169 23.43 -7.21 -9.47
CA SER A 169 22.35 -7.13 -8.47
C SER A 169 21.03 -7.63 -9.03
N ASP A 170 20.64 -7.17 -10.23
CA ASP A 170 19.36 -7.56 -10.86
C ASP A 170 19.28 -9.08 -11.09
N ILE A 171 20.38 -9.70 -11.47
CA ILE A 171 20.46 -11.15 -11.71
C ILE A 171 20.48 -11.94 -10.40
N LEU A 172 21.19 -11.44 -9.39
CA LEU A 172 21.21 -12.05 -8.06
C LEU A 172 19.84 -11.97 -7.37
N ASP A 173 19.13 -10.87 -7.53
CA ASP A 173 17.76 -10.72 -7.01
C ASP A 173 16.79 -11.75 -7.64
N LEU A 174 16.96 -12.06 -8.94
CA LEU A 174 16.19 -13.13 -9.59
C LEU A 174 16.51 -14.51 -8.97
N LEU A 175 17.78 -14.82 -8.72
CA LEU A 175 18.20 -16.09 -8.12
C LEU A 175 17.76 -16.25 -6.66
N GLN A 176 17.40 -15.17 -5.95
CA GLN A 176 16.82 -15.23 -4.60
C GLN A 176 15.34 -15.65 -4.59
N VAL A 177 14.66 -15.61 -5.74
CA VAL A 177 13.27 -16.07 -5.82
C VAL A 177 13.23 -17.58 -5.69
N THR A 178 12.54 -18.09 -4.68
CA THR A 178 12.53 -19.52 -4.30
C THR A 178 12.21 -20.43 -5.49
N GLN A 179 11.20 -20.10 -6.28
CA GLN A 179 10.77 -20.91 -7.42
C GLN A 179 11.80 -20.92 -8.56
N ILE A 180 12.61 -19.87 -8.69
CA ILE A 180 13.74 -19.83 -9.63
C ILE A 180 14.91 -20.65 -9.09
N ALA A 181 15.25 -20.48 -7.82
CA ALA A 181 16.31 -21.26 -7.16
C ALA A 181 16.00 -22.77 -7.22
N GLU A 182 14.78 -23.19 -6.93
CA GLU A 182 14.31 -24.57 -7.03
C GLU A 182 14.42 -25.13 -8.46
N LYS A 183 14.02 -24.33 -9.47
CA LYS A 183 14.10 -24.72 -10.89
C LYS A 183 15.52 -25.05 -11.35
N PHE A 184 16.50 -24.29 -10.89
CA PHE A 184 17.90 -24.48 -11.21
C PHE A 184 18.64 -25.34 -10.15
N GLY A 185 17.94 -25.84 -9.13
CA GLY A 185 18.47 -26.67 -8.07
C GLY A 185 19.54 -25.97 -7.22
N LEU A 186 19.36 -24.65 -6.99
CA LEU A 186 20.28 -23.83 -6.20
C LEU A 186 19.91 -23.86 -4.71
N GLU A 187 20.90 -24.16 -3.88
CA GLU A 187 20.77 -24.09 -2.42
C GLU A 187 21.30 -22.74 -1.88
N ALA A 188 20.90 -22.37 -0.67
CA ALA A 188 21.27 -21.09 -0.06
C ALA A 188 22.79 -20.88 0.02
N HIS A 189 23.55 -21.94 0.34
CA HIS A 189 25.02 -21.86 0.41
C HIS A 189 25.67 -21.67 -0.98
N GLU A 190 25.08 -22.22 -2.05
CA GLU A 190 25.54 -22.04 -3.42
C GLU A 190 25.31 -20.60 -3.90
N TYR A 191 24.21 -19.95 -3.47
CA TYR A 191 23.97 -18.53 -3.74
C TYR A 191 25.07 -17.63 -3.16
N GLU A 192 25.47 -17.86 -1.89
CA GLU A 192 26.58 -17.12 -1.26
C GLU A 192 27.89 -17.34 -2.02
N GLN A 193 28.13 -18.57 -2.48
CA GLN A 193 29.30 -18.90 -3.27
C GLN A 193 29.31 -18.19 -4.63
N ILE A 194 28.19 -18.16 -5.34
CA ILE A 194 28.03 -17.40 -6.59
C ILE A 194 28.31 -15.93 -6.37
N GLN A 195 27.76 -15.32 -5.32
CA GLN A 195 27.98 -13.91 -4.99
C GLN A 195 29.46 -13.62 -4.76
N TYR A 196 30.17 -14.48 -4.00
CA TYR A 196 31.61 -14.37 -3.78
C TYR A 196 32.41 -14.45 -5.10
N TRP A 197 32.07 -15.40 -5.97
CA TRP A 197 32.76 -15.53 -7.25
C TRP A 197 32.59 -14.33 -8.15
N LEU A 198 31.36 -13.83 -8.28
CA LEU A 198 31.06 -12.67 -9.13
C LEU A 198 31.78 -11.41 -8.66
N GLU A 199 31.89 -11.21 -7.34
CA GLU A 199 32.68 -10.13 -6.77
C GLU A 199 34.19 -10.32 -7.09
N ARG A 200 34.70 -11.52 -6.92
CA ARG A 200 36.13 -11.86 -7.12
C ARG A 200 36.56 -11.70 -8.57
N VAL A 201 35.77 -12.16 -9.52
CA VAL A 201 36.05 -11.99 -10.95
C VAL A 201 35.68 -10.62 -11.49
N GLY A 202 34.98 -9.81 -10.70
CA GLY A 202 34.68 -8.41 -11.00
C GLY A 202 33.59 -8.23 -12.04
N VAL A 203 32.60 -9.13 -12.13
CA VAL A 203 31.43 -8.93 -12.96
C VAL A 203 30.63 -7.75 -12.38
N LYS A 204 30.18 -6.82 -13.24
CA LYS A 204 29.37 -5.67 -12.84
C LYS A 204 28.08 -5.60 -13.63
N TRP A 205 28.16 -5.57 -14.95
CA TRP A 205 27.01 -5.50 -15.83
C TRP A 205 27.39 -5.81 -17.29
N GLY A 206 26.39 -6.12 -18.09
CA GLY A 206 26.55 -6.37 -19.52
C GLY A 206 26.90 -7.82 -19.82
N ILE A 207 26.26 -8.40 -20.83
CA ILE A 207 26.49 -9.78 -21.24
C ILE A 207 27.92 -9.93 -21.80
N ASN A 208 28.25 -9.08 -22.79
CA ASN A 208 29.52 -9.03 -23.49
C ASN A 208 29.79 -7.61 -24.02
N ALA A 209 30.88 -7.43 -24.79
CA ALA A 209 31.23 -6.15 -25.38
C ALA A 209 30.20 -5.61 -26.36
N GLU A 210 29.55 -6.47 -27.16
CA GLU A 210 28.51 -6.06 -28.11
C GLU A 210 27.28 -5.55 -27.39
N HIS A 211 26.91 -6.18 -26.27
CA HIS A 211 25.79 -5.72 -25.44
C HIS A 211 26.06 -4.34 -24.84
N LYS A 212 27.29 -4.03 -24.41
CA LYS A 212 27.66 -2.67 -23.99
C LYS A 212 27.58 -1.68 -25.13
N HIS A 213 27.99 -2.07 -26.31
CA HIS A 213 27.92 -1.23 -27.51
C HIS A 213 26.47 -0.88 -27.89
N SER A 214 25.51 -1.76 -27.65
CA SER A 214 24.09 -1.49 -27.89
C SER A 214 23.49 -0.36 -27.02
N PHE A 215 24.23 0.07 -25.97
CA PHE A 215 23.89 1.23 -25.13
C PHE A 215 24.74 2.47 -25.45
N ASP A 216 25.28 2.57 -26.68
CA ASP A 216 26.16 3.66 -27.13
C ASP A 216 27.45 3.83 -26.30
N LEU A 217 27.95 2.71 -25.73
CA LEU A 217 29.16 2.68 -24.93
C LEU A 217 30.29 1.96 -25.68
N PRO A 218 31.57 2.17 -25.31
CA PRO A 218 32.67 1.43 -25.88
C PRO A 218 32.51 -0.08 -25.71
N ALA A 219 32.85 -0.84 -26.74
CA ALA A 219 32.80 -2.32 -26.73
C ALA A 219 33.94 -2.90 -25.90
N ILE A 220 33.79 -2.92 -24.58
CA ILE A 220 34.80 -3.39 -23.61
C ILE A 220 34.27 -4.66 -22.93
N GLU A 221 35.01 -5.76 -23.07
CA GLU A 221 34.69 -7.06 -22.42
C GLU A 221 34.85 -7.04 -20.90
N LEU A 222 35.73 -6.20 -20.36
CA LEU A 222 36.03 -6.16 -18.94
C LEU A 222 34.75 -5.90 -18.11
N ASN A 223 34.59 -6.64 -17.00
CA ASN A 223 33.47 -6.59 -16.08
C ASN A 223 32.11 -7.03 -16.67
N THR A 224 32.11 -7.76 -17.80
CA THR A 224 30.92 -8.42 -18.35
C THR A 224 30.75 -9.82 -17.78
N TRP A 225 29.53 -10.37 -17.93
CA TRP A 225 29.22 -11.74 -17.57
C TRP A 225 30.11 -12.74 -18.32
N GLN A 226 30.23 -12.57 -19.64
CA GLN A 226 31.08 -13.44 -20.46
C GLN A 226 32.55 -13.42 -20.01
N HIS A 227 33.08 -12.23 -19.71
CA HIS A 227 34.47 -12.11 -19.23
C HIS A 227 34.63 -12.79 -17.87
N GLY A 228 33.72 -12.59 -16.92
CA GLY A 228 33.78 -13.19 -15.58
C GLY A 228 33.63 -14.70 -15.62
N LEU A 229 32.64 -15.23 -16.36
CA LEU A 229 32.43 -16.66 -16.51
C LEU A 229 33.62 -17.34 -17.20
N ASN A 230 34.18 -16.71 -18.24
CA ASN A 230 35.41 -17.22 -18.89
C ASN A 230 36.59 -17.30 -17.92
N ARG A 231 36.76 -16.35 -17.01
CA ARG A 231 37.79 -16.39 -15.97
C ARG A 231 37.62 -17.56 -15.01
N LEU A 232 36.35 -17.81 -14.56
CA LEU A 232 36.04 -18.95 -13.68
C LEU A 232 36.27 -20.29 -14.39
N LEU A 233 35.80 -20.41 -15.64
CA LEU A 233 36.01 -21.64 -16.45
C LEU A 233 37.47 -21.89 -16.75
N LEU A 234 38.28 -20.85 -17.04
CA LEU A 234 39.70 -20.98 -17.24
C LEU A 234 40.40 -21.42 -15.96
N GLY A 235 39.95 -21.01 -14.76
CA GLY A 235 40.51 -21.46 -13.48
C GLY A 235 40.41 -22.98 -13.28
N ILE A 236 39.36 -23.60 -13.82
CA ILE A 236 39.21 -25.07 -13.81
C ILE A 236 40.23 -25.75 -14.74
N ALA A 237 40.48 -25.13 -15.91
CA ALA A 237 41.33 -25.69 -16.93
C ALA A 237 42.83 -25.38 -16.72
N MET A 238 43.13 -24.23 -16.13
CA MET A 238 44.50 -23.70 -15.99
C MET A 238 44.70 -23.20 -14.55
N ARG A 239 45.61 -23.86 -13.82
CA ARG A 239 45.93 -23.49 -12.42
C ARG A 239 46.93 -22.33 -12.28
N ASP A 240 47.46 -21.80 -13.38
CA ASP A 240 48.45 -20.73 -13.35
C ASP A 240 47.79 -19.38 -13.62
N GLU A 241 47.53 -18.61 -12.57
CA GLU A 241 46.95 -17.26 -12.63
C GLU A 241 47.87 -16.24 -13.34
N GLN A 242 49.15 -16.55 -13.52
CA GLN A 242 50.14 -15.64 -14.12
C GLN A 242 50.19 -15.74 -15.64
N CYS A 243 49.66 -16.82 -16.24
CA CYS A 243 49.67 -17.04 -17.68
C CYS A 243 48.29 -16.74 -18.31
N PRO A 244 48.13 -15.63 -19.03
CA PRO A 244 46.84 -15.34 -19.68
C PRO A 244 46.61 -16.22 -20.90
N PHE A 245 45.43 -16.80 -21.04
CA PHE A 245 44.96 -17.44 -22.27
C PHE A 245 44.12 -16.48 -23.09
N ASN A 246 44.51 -16.17 -24.31
CA ASN A 246 43.84 -15.16 -25.15
C ASN A 246 43.63 -13.80 -24.46
N GLY A 247 44.56 -13.41 -23.59
CA GLY A 247 44.45 -12.13 -22.86
C GLY A 247 43.55 -12.17 -21.64
N ILE A 248 42.99 -13.33 -21.27
CA ILE A 248 42.14 -13.53 -20.10
C ILE A 248 42.96 -14.26 -19.02
N TYR A 249 42.99 -13.69 -17.80
CA TYR A 249 43.62 -14.32 -16.64
C TYR A 249 42.61 -15.25 -15.96
N SER A 250 43.03 -16.47 -15.64
CA SER A 250 42.20 -17.42 -14.88
C SER A 250 41.90 -16.91 -13.46
N ALA A 251 40.81 -17.38 -12.89
CA ALA A 251 40.48 -17.19 -11.47
C ALA A 251 40.33 -18.57 -10.84
N ASP A 252 41.25 -18.92 -9.92
CA ASP A 252 41.32 -20.21 -9.27
C ASP A 252 40.40 -20.29 -8.05
N GLU A 253 39.09 -20.06 -8.30
CA GLU A 253 38.06 -19.97 -7.24
C GLU A 253 37.13 -21.19 -7.25
N VAL A 254 37.15 -22.01 -8.31
CA VAL A 254 36.21 -23.12 -8.50
C VAL A 254 36.93 -24.45 -8.40
N GLU A 255 36.67 -25.21 -7.33
CA GLU A 255 37.25 -26.54 -7.12
C GLU A 255 36.19 -27.60 -6.80
N GLY A 256 36.39 -28.82 -7.29
CA GLY A 256 35.63 -30.00 -6.90
C GLY A 256 34.12 -29.91 -7.16
N MET A 257 33.30 -30.02 -6.12
CA MET A 257 31.83 -29.98 -6.21
C MET A 257 31.30 -28.62 -6.63
N ALA A 258 32.06 -27.55 -6.49
CA ALA A 258 31.67 -26.20 -6.88
C ALA A 258 31.48 -26.03 -8.40
N LEU A 259 31.93 -26.99 -9.20
CA LEU A 259 31.71 -27.04 -10.65
C LEU A 259 30.19 -27.17 -10.97
N ASP A 260 29.46 -27.93 -10.18
CA ASP A 260 27.99 -28.07 -10.37
C ASP A 260 27.28 -26.74 -10.16
N THR A 261 27.64 -26.00 -9.12
CA THR A 261 27.13 -24.65 -8.86
C THR A 261 27.44 -23.67 -10.01
N LEU A 262 28.66 -23.76 -10.58
CA LEU A 262 29.02 -22.93 -11.74
C LEU A 262 28.18 -23.29 -12.97
N ASN A 263 27.94 -24.57 -13.23
CA ASN A 263 27.10 -25.03 -14.33
C ASN A 263 25.67 -24.49 -14.18
N LYS A 264 25.05 -24.55 -12.97
CA LYS A 264 23.74 -23.99 -12.68
C LYS A 264 23.69 -22.49 -13.00
N LEU A 265 24.72 -21.73 -12.63
CA LEU A 265 24.81 -20.31 -12.94
C LEU A 265 24.92 -20.05 -14.44
N VAL A 266 25.77 -20.82 -15.16
CA VAL A 266 25.91 -20.69 -16.62
C VAL A 266 24.62 -21.01 -17.32
N ASP A 267 23.95 -22.11 -16.96
CA ASP A 267 22.66 -22.51 -17.54
C ASP A 267 21.60 -21.41 -17.33
N PHE A 268 21.53 -20.80 -16.13
CA PHE A 268 20.63 -19.70 -15.86
C PHE A 268 20.89 -18.47 -16.76
N ILE A 269 22.16 -18.06 -16.85
CA ILE A 269 22.56 -16.92 -17.70
C ILE A 269 22.26 -17.20 -19.17
N ASP A 270 22.52 -18.43 -19.66
CA ASP A 270 22.23 -18.82 -21.03
C ASP A 270 20.73 -18.81 -21.35
N VAL A 271 19.91 -19.27 -20.42
CA VAL A 271 18.44 -19.17 -20.53
C VAL A 271 18.02 -17.71 -20.69
N LEU A 272 18.51 -16.82 -19.83
CA LEU A 272 18.17 -15.39 -19.90
C LEU A 272 18.63 -14.74 -21.21
N GLN A 273 19.83 -15.06 -21.69
CA GLN A 273 20.36 -14.55 -22.97
C GLN A 273 19.52 -15.02 -24.17
N ASN A 274 19.13 -16.30 -24.17
CA ASN A 274 18.30 -16.88 -25.23
C ASN A 274 16.92 -16.17 -25.30
N PHE A 275 16.26 -16.01 -24.15
CA PHE A 275 14.97 -15.31 -24.14
C PHE A 275 15.10 -13.81 -24.45
N LYS A 276 16.17 -13.14 -24.02
CA LYS A 276 16.46 -11.78 -24.48
C LYS A 276 16.52 -11.71 -25.99
N ALA A 277 17.23 -12.61 -26.65
CA ALA A 277 17.35 -12.64 -28.10
C ALA A 277 16.00 -12.86 -28.79
N LYS A 278 15.15 -13.76 -28.27
CA LYS A 278 13.79 -14.02 -28.78
C LYS A 278 12.84 -12.85 -28.59
N LEU A 279 12.95 -12.12 -27.47
CA LEU A 279 12.06 -11.01 -27.11
C LEU A 279 12.46 -9.68 -27.73
N THR A 280 13.70 -9.50 -28.19
CA THR A 280 14.21 -8.24 -28.73
C THR A 280 13.54 -7.81 -30.04
N PRO A 281 13.32 -8.66 -31.06
CA PRO A 281 12.64 -8.27 -32.28
C PRO A 281 11.18 -7.89 -32.03
N ASP A 282 10.65 -6.91 -32.76
CA ASP A 282 9.22 -6.63 -32.76
C ASP A 282 8.46 -7.81 -33.38
N ASP A 283 7.36 -8.22 -32.78
CA ASP A 283 6.57 -9.38 -33.18
C ASP A 283 5.09 -9.19 -32.77
N THR A 284 4.22 -10.08 -33.22
CA THR A 284 2.80 -10.06 -32.85
C THR A 284 2.61 -10.30 -31.34
N LEU A 285 1.50 -9.80 -30.78
CA LEU A 285 1.16 -10.02 -29.37
C LEU A 285 1.09 -11.50 -29.03
N THR A 286 0.53 -12.34 -29.93
CA THR A 286 0.40 -13.78 -29.73
C THR A 286 1.76 -14.45 -29.63
N ASN A 287 2.70 -14.16 -30.56
CA ASN A 287 4.04 -14.73 -30.52
C ASN A 287 4.80 -14.30 -29.27
N LYS A 288 4.69 -13.00 -28.89
CA LYS A 288 5.31 -12.50 -27.66
C LYS A 288 4.76 -13.18 -26.42
N ALA A 289 3.44 -13.34 -26.31
CA ALA A 289 2.81 -14.03 -25.18
C ALA A 289 3.24 -15.52 -25.14
N GLN A 290 3.39 -16.17 -26.29
CA GLN A 290 3.88 -17.55 -26.36
C GLN A 290 5.34 -17.65 -25.88
N ILE A 291 6.24 -16.77 -26.34
CA ILE A 291 7.65 -16.73 -25.89
C ILE A 291 7.72 -16.48 -24.37
N LEU A 292 6.87 -15.63 -23.82
CA LEU A 292 6.80 -15.36 -22.38
C LEU A 292 6.22 -16.53 -21.59
N SER A 293 5.32 -17.30 -22.16
CA SER A 293 4.83 -18.56 -21.58
C SER A 293 5.93 -19.64 -21.55
N GLU A 294 6.73 -19.73 -22.62
CA GLU A 294 7.92 -20.60 -22.65
C GLU A 294 8.95 -20.16 -21.59
N LEU A 295 9.18 -18.85 -21.44
CA LEU A 295 10.05 -18.28 -20.41
C LEU A 295 9.58 -18.64 -19.00
N LEU A 296 8.27 -18.52 -18.73
CA LEU A 296 7.67 -18.89 -17.44
C LEU A 296 7.99 -20.34 -17.10
N GLY A 297 7.79 -21.29 -18.02
CA GLY A 297 8.08 -22.71 -17.81
C GLY A 297 9.57 -23.04 -17.73
N ALA A 298 10.45 -22.23 -18.37
CA ALA A 298 11.88 -22.43 -18.36
C ALA A 298 12.55 -21.92 -17.07
N VAL A 299 11.98 -20.91 -16.41
CA VAL A 299 12.63 -20.20 -15.30
C VAL A 299 12.02 -20.56 -13.95
N TYR A 300 10.72 -20.91 -13.89
CA TYR A 300 10.04 -21.19 -12.63
C TYR A 300 9.74 -22.69 -12.47
N GLU A 301 9.85 -23.19 -11.23
CA GLU A 301 9.36 -24.52 -10.87
C GLU A 301 7.86 -24.49 -10.64
N SER A 302 7.12 -25.43 -11.24
CA SER A 302 5.66 -25.47 -11.23
C SER A 302 5.05 -26.32 -10.12
N GLU A 303 5.85 -27.13 -9.43
CA GLU A 303 5.39 -28.05 -8.38
C GLU A 303 5.44 -27.44 -6.97
N SER A 304 5.78 -26.15 -6.84
CA SER A 304 5.85 -25.46 -5.54
C SER A 304 4.45 -25.14 -4.98
N ASP A 305 4.33 -25.01 -3.65
CA ASP A 305 3.10 -24.64 -2.93
C ASP A 305 2.52 -23.27 -3.35
N ASP A 306 3.32 -22.42 -4.00
CA ASP A 306 2.92 -21.11 -4.51
C ASP A 306 2.41 -21.13 -5.96
N SER A 307 1.79 -22.22 -6.38
CA SER A 307 1.21 -22.39 -7.73
C SER A 307 0.20 -21.29 -8.12
N TRP A 308 -0.39 -20.59 -7.12
CA TRP A 308 -1.35 -19.51 -7.39
C TRP A 308 -0.71 -18.33 -8.14
N ASP A 309 0.51 -17.91 -7.78
CA ASP A 309 1.18 -16.79 -8.44
C ASP A 309 1.52 -17.11 -9.89
N LEU A 310 1.91 -18.36 -10.17
CA LEU A 310 2.15 -18.84 -11.53
C LEU A 310 0.85 -18.90 -12.34
N LEU A 311 -0.27 -19.30 -11.72
CA LEU A 311 -1.58 -19.27 -12.35
C LEU A 311 -2.04 -17.86 -12.71
N VAL A 312 -1.75 -16.86 -11.86
CA VAL A 312 -2.00 -15.44 -12.17
C VAL A 312 -1.22 -15.01 -13.41
N LEU A 313 0.07 -15.36 -13.49
CA LEU A 313 0.91 -15.04 -14.65
C LEU A 313 0.41 -15.71 -15.93
N GLN A 314 0.06 -16.98 -15.87
CA GLN A 314 -0.53 -17.70 -17.02
C GLN A 314 -1.81 -17.00 -17.50
N LYS A 315 -2.68 -16.60 -16.57
CA LYS A 315 -3.92 -15.93 -16.88
C LYS A 315 -3.72 -14.53 -17.46
N VAL A 316 -2.68 -13.80 -17.03
CA VAL A 316 -2.28 -12.52 -17.63
C VAL A 316 -1.83 -12.73 -19.08
N LEU A 317 -1.02 -13.76 -19.35
CA LEU A 317 -0.56 -14.08 -20.71
C LEU A 317 -1.72 -14.53 -21.62
N GLU A 318 -2.65 -15.34 -21.11
CA GLU A 318 -3.87 -15.73 -21.84
C GLU A 318 -4.74 -14.52 -22.21
N ASP A 319 -4.87 -13.54 -21.31
CA ASP A 319 -5.69 -12.35 -21.58
C ASP A 319 -5.02 -11.43 -22.63
N ILE A 320 -3.70 -11.36 -22.66
CA ILE A 320 -2.98 -10.66 -23.73
C ILE A 320 -3.29 -11.33 -25.10
N GLN A 321 -3.34 -12.68 -25.15
CA GLN A 321 -3.74 -13.40 -26.37
C GLN A 321 -5.18 -13.11 -26.74
N LYS A 322 -6.11 -13.14 -25.78
CA LYS A 322 -7.54 -12.81 -26.01
C LYS A 322 -7.74 -11.36 -26.49
N HIS A 323 -6.95 -10.41 -25.98
CA HIS A 323 -7.00 -9.03 -26.47
C HIS A 323 -6.60 -8.94 -27.95
N HIS A 324 -5.60 -9.72 -28.37
CA HIS A 324 -5.23 -9.84 -29.78
C HIS A 324 -6.40 -10.39 -30.62
N ASP A 325 -7.01 -11.51 -30.20
CA ASP A 325 -8.10 -12.17 -30.91
C ASP A 325 -9.35 -11.27 -31.04
N ASN A 326 -9.70 -10.57 -29.96
CA ASN A 326 -10.85 -9.66 -29.93
C ASN A 326 -10.62 -8.37 -30.73
N GLY A 327 -9.39 -7.91 -30.83
CA GLY A 327 -9.00 -6.66 -31.50
C GLY A 327 -8.63 -6.82 -32.98
N ASP A 328 -8.48 -8.05 -33.47
CA ASP A 328 -7.94 -8.38 -34.82
C ASP A 328 -6.68 -7.57 -35.17
N TYR A 329 -5.83 -7.35 -34.16
CA TYR A 329 -4.63 -6.54 -34.29
C TYR A 329 -3.39 -7.40 -34.56
N ASN A 330 -3.05 -7.57 -35.83
CA ASN A 330 -1.99 -8.47 -36.30
C ASN A 330 -0.64 -7.76 -36.58
N GLN A 331 -0.48 -6.51 -36.14
CA GLN A 331 0.78 -5.79 -36.35
C GLN A 331 1.83 -6.16 -35.30
N ALA A 332 3.09 -6.04 -35.69
CA ALA A 332 4.20 -6.22 -34.77
C ALA A 332 4.24 -5.11 -33.71
N VAL A 333 4.45 -5.49 -32.46
CA VAL A 333 4.55 -4.60 -31.30
C VAL A 333 5.92 -4.73 -30.65
N SER A 334 6.40 -3.61 -30.10
CA SER A 334 7.64 -3.63 -29.32
C SER A 334 7.44 -4.31 -27.96
N GLN A 335 8.50 -4.90 -27.44
CA GLN A 335 8.45 -5.55 -26.11
C GLN A 335 8.06 -4.57 -24.99
N ARG A 336 8.27 -3.26 -25.13
CA ARG A 336 7.84 -2.25 -24.15
C ARG A 336 6.34 -2.25 -23.93
N ILE A 337 5.56 -2.40 -25.00
CA ILE A 337 4.09 -2.47 -24.93
C ILE A 337 3.69 -3.75 -24.18
N VAL A 338 4.30 -4.88 -24.52
CA VAL A 338 3.99 -6.17 -23.87
C VAL A 338 4.35 -6.13 -22.38
N SER A 339 5.51 -5.60 -22.02
CA SER A 339 5.92 -5.43 -20.62
C SER A 339 4.95 -4.53 -19.84
N TYR A 340 4.45 -3.46 -20.46
CA TYR A 340 3.42 -2.61 -19.87
C TYR A 340 2.10 -3.37 -19.63
N LEU A 341 1.64 -4.15 -20.62
CA LEU A 341 0.43 -4.96 -20.49
C LEU A 341 0.56 -6.03 -19.39
N ILE A 342 1.73 -6.67 -19.28
CA ILE A 342 2.01 -7.63 -18.20
C ILE A 342 1.93 -6.93 -16.84
N LYS A 343 2.61 -5.81 -16.68
CA LYS A 343 2.59 -5.04 -15.44
C LYS A 343 1.17 -4.64 -15.05
N GLN A 344 0.39 -4.15 -15.99
CA GLN A 344 -1.01 -3.80 -15.77
C GLN A 344 -1.86 -5.04 -15.41
N GLY A 345 -1.71 -6.16 -16.14
CA GLY A 345 -2.43 -7.39 -15.87
C GLY A 345 -2.11 -8.00 -14.51
N ILE A 346 -0.84 -7.92 -14.06
CA ILE A 346 -0.43 -8.32 -12.71
C ILE A 346 -1.12 -7.44 -11.67
N GLN A 347 -1.15 -6.11 -11.86
CA GLN A 347 -1.82 -5.19 -10.94
C GLN A 347 -3.32 -5.43 -10.85
N GLU A 348 -3.99 -5.73 -11.96
CA GLU A 348 -5.43 -5.99 -11.98
C GLU A 348 -5.82 -7.32 -11.32
N LYS A 349 -5.03 -8.38 -11.50
CA LYS A 349 -5.37 -9.74 -11.05
C LYS A 349 -4.78 -10.13 -9.72
N GLY A 350 -3.73 -9.51 -9.32
CA GLY A 350 -3.04 -9.82 -8.09
C GLY A 350 -3.74 -9.30 -6.84
N VAL A 351 -4.78 -8.47 -6.96
CA VAL A 351 -5.60 -8.02 -5.82
C VAL A 351 -6.33 -9.23 -5.23
N GLY A 352 -5.60 -10.05 -4.49
CA GLY A 352 -6.16 -11.13 -3.70
C GLY A 352 -7.08 -10.53 -2.64
N GLN A 353 -8.38 -10.83 -2.75
CA GLN A 353 -9.40 -10.45 -1.78
C GLN A 353 -9.15 -11.13 -0.43
N ARG A 354 -8.19 -10.64 0.35
CA ARG A 354 -8.02 -11.03 1.76
C ARG A 354 -8.81 -10.12 2.72
N PHE A 355 -9.88 -9.49 2.20
CA PHE A 355 -10.74 -8.65 3.04
C PHE A 355 -11.56 -9.49 4.03
N LEU A 356 -11.68 -9.01 5.26
CA LEU A 356 -12.65 -9.46 6.27
C LEU A 356 -12.36 -10.77 7.03
N VAL A 357 -11.19 -11.35 6.95
CA VAL A 357 -10.89 -12.59 7.71
C VAL A 357 -10.38 -12.26 9.13
N GLY A 358 -11.26 -11.71 9.99
CA GLY A 358 -10.96 -11.55 11.41
C GLY A 358 -9.84 -10.57 11.79
N GLN A 359 -9.47 -9.66 10.85
CA GLN A 359 -8.31 -8.77 10.96
C GLN A 359 -8.72 -7.31 10.79
N VAL A 360 -7.89 -6.37 11.26
CA VAL A 360 -8.01 -4.95 10.92
C VAL A 360 -7.56 -4.76 9.49
N ASN A 361 -8.43 -4.22 8.63
CA ASN A 361 -8.12 -4.05 7.21
C ASN A 361 -7.59 -2.63 6.95
N PHE A 362 -6.38 -2.54 6.42
CA PHE A 362 -5.79 -1.31 5.90
C PHE A 362 -5.97 -1.25 4.39
N CYS A 363 -6.59 -0.20 3.89
CA CYS A 363 -6.89 -0.08 2.45
C CYS A 363 -6.83 1.37 1.97
N THR A 364 -6.84 1.56 0.65
CA THR A 364 -7.11 2.87 0.08
C THR A 364 -8.58 3.26 0.29
N LEU A 365 -8.90 4.55 0.13
CA LEU A 365 -10.27 5.06 0.30
C LEU A 365 -11.28 4.52 -0.74
N MET A 366 -10.85 3.78 -1.76
CA MET A 366 -11.75 3.29 -2.82
C MET A 366 -12.48 1.98 -2.53
N PRO A 367 -11.82 0.93 -1.98
CA PRO A 367 -12.51 -0.31 -1.61
C PRO A 367 -13.47 -0.13 -0.44
N MET A 368 -14.38 -1.09 -0.28
CA MET A 368 -15.31 -1.14 0.86
C MET A 368 -16.23 0.09 1.00
N ARG A 369 -16.58 0.74 -0.12
CA ARG A 369 -17.49 1.88 -0.13
C ARG A 369 -18.84 1.50 0.47
N ALA A 370 -19.34 2.39 1.33
CA ALA A 370 -20.66 2.26 1.97
C ALA A 370 -20.87 0.97 2.79
N VAL A 371 -19.80 0.24 3.15
CA VAL A 371 -19.88 -0.88 4.10
C VAL A 371 -19.80 -0.31 5.52
N PRO A 372 -20.77 -0.60 6.40
CA PRO A 372 -20.74 -0.09 7.77
C PRO A 372 -19.71 -0.84 8.62
N PHE A 373 -18.87 -0.08 9.34
CA PHE A 373 -17.95 -0.57 10.34
C PHE A 373 -18.22 0.11 11.68
N LYS A 374 -17.91 -0.55 12.81
CA LYS A 374 -18.04 0.11 14.10
C LYS A 374 -17.03 1.25 14.23
N VAL A 375 -15.80 1.00 13.80
CA VAL A 375 -14.71 1.99 13.86
C VAL A 375 -14.15 2.20 12.46
N VAL A 376 -14.15 3.45 12.01
CA VAL A 376 -13.50 3.88 10.77
C VAL A 376 -12.33 4.77 11.14
N CYS A 377 -11.14 4.42 10.66
CA CYS A 377 -9.92 5.21 10.84
C CYS A 377 -9.45 5.74 9.48
N MET A 378 -9.04 7.00 9.44
CA MET A 378 -8.52 7.64 8.23
C MET A 378 -7.16 8.26 8.54
N LEU A 379 -6.10 7.80 7.88
CA LEU A 379 -4.73 8.30 8.03
C LEU A 379 -4.33 9.17 6.84
N GLY A 380 -3.33 10.04 7.04
CA GLY A 380 -2.72 10.82 5.97
C GLY A 380 -3.64 11.87 5.36
N LEU A 381 -4.53 12.47 6.15
CA LEU A 381 -5.43 13.51 5.68
C LEU A 381 -4.71 14.86 5.59
N ASN A 382 -3.61 14.91 4.82
CA ASN A 382 -2.79 16.09 4.59
C ASN A 382 -3.35 16.95 3.45
N ASP A 383 -3.13 18.26 3.48
CA ASP A 383 -3.62 19.19 2.45
C ASP A 383 -3.07 18.88 1.04
N ALA A 384 -1.82 18.42 0.96
CA ALA A 384 -1.19 18.07 -0.32
C ALA A 384 -1.63 16.69 -0.87
N ASP A 385 -2.04 15.76 0.00
CA ASP A 385 -2.23 14.35 -0.34
C ASP A 385 -3.72 14.00 -0.54
N TYR A 386 -4.62 14.74 0.12
CA TYR A 386 -6.04 14.48 0.07
C TYR A 386 -6.89 15.77 0.14
N PRO A 387 -7.85 16.01 -0.78
CA PRO A 387 -8.21 15.18 -1.93
C PRO A 387 -7.10 15.17 -3.00
N ARG A 388 -6.89 13.99 -3.62
CA ARG A 388 -5.82 13.77 -4.60
C ARG A 388 -6.00 14.67 -5.82
N ASN A 389 -4.91 15.28 -6.26
CA ASN A 389 -4.87 16.08 -7.47
C ASN A 389 -4.11 15.32 -8.58
N VAL A 390 -4.84 14.71 -9.50
CA VAL A 390 -4.28 14.01 -10.64
C VAL A 390 -4.33 14.91 -11.85
N GLN A 391 -3.18 15.14 -12.49
CA GLN A 391 -3.16 15.87 -13.75
C GLN A 391 -3.78 14.99 -14.86
N PRO A 392 -4.70 15.53 -15.67
CA PRO A 392 -5.32 14.79 -16.75
C PRO A 392 -4.27 14.40 -17.81
N ILE A 393 -4.46 13.21 -18.39
CA ILE A 393 -3.63 12.74 -19.48
C ILE A 393 -3.87 13.65 -20.69
N GLY A 394 -2.82 13.97 -21.46
CA GLY A 394 -2.87 14.97 -22.53
C GLY A 394 -3.90 14.74 -23.64
N PHE A 395 -4.39 13.50 -23.81
CA PHE A 395 -5.46 13.18 -24.76
C PHE A 395 -6.87 13.11 -24.13
N ASP A 396 -7.00 13.34 -22.82
CA ASP A 396 -8.30 13.41 -22.16
C ASP A 396 -8.99 14.74 -22.47
N LEU A 397 -10.08 14.69 -23.21
CA LEU A 397 -10.84 15.87 -23.64
C LEU A 397 -11.82 16.36 -22.58
N VAL A 398 -12.17 15.53 -21.58
CA VAL A 398 -13.16 15.86 -20.55
C VAL A 398 -12.75 17.10 -19.74
N PRO A 399 -11.51 17.22 -19.23
CA PRO A 399 -11.09 18.40 -18.46
C PRO A 399 -11.04 19.70 -19.27
N HIS A 400 -10.88 19.58 -20.59
CA HIS A 400 -10.75 20.72 -21.51
C HIS A 400 -12.09 21.14 -22.13
N SER A 401 -13.16 20.36 -21.94
CA SER A 401 -14.50 20.65 -22.43
C SER A 401 -15.32 21.41 -21.39
N LYS A 402 -16.50 21.91 -21.83
CA LYS A 402 -17.50 22.49 -20.90
C LYS A 402 -18.01 21.39 -19.99
N LYS A 403 -17.74 21.53 -18.66
CA LYS A 403 -18.18 20.55 -17.65
C LYS A 403 -19.67 20.26 -17.77
N GLN A 404 -19.98 18.97 -17.90
CA GLN A 404 -21.34 18.44 -17.91
C GLN A 404 -21.65 17.78 -16.55
N LYS A 405 -22.94 17.58 -16.27
CA LYS A 405 -23.36 16.82 -15.08
C LYS A 405 -22.94 15.37 -15.25
N GLY A 406 -22.25 14.81 -14.25
CA GLY A 406 -21.72 13.46 -14.30
C GLY A 406 -20.27 13.34 -14.81
N ASP A 407 -19.65 14.44 -15.27
CA ASP A 407 -18.21 14.44 -15.61
C ASP A 407 -17.39 14.07 -14.38
N ARG A 408 -16.60 13.04 -14.53
CA ARG A 408 -15.78 12.49 -13.44
C ARG A 408 -14.59 13.39 -13.13
N SER A 409 -14.34 13.61 -11.85
CA SER A 409 -13.18 14.34 -11.35
C SER A 409 -12.65 13.65 -10.10
N ARG A 410 -11.37 13.26 -10.09
CA ARG A 410 -10.74 12.61 -8.93
C ARG A 410 -10.98 13.37 -7.63
N LYS A 411 -10.87 14.70 -7.69
CA LYS A 411 -11.15 15.57 -6.54
C LYS A 411 -12.58 15.47 -6.03
N LEU A 412 -13.57 15.33 -6.93
CA LEU A 412 -14.98 15.13 -6.53
C LEU A 412 -15.25 13.73 -6.04
N ASP A 413 -14.58 12.72 -6.64
CA ASP A 413 -14.63 11.34 -6.17
C ASP A 413 -14.11 11.26 -4.72
N ASP A 414 -12.93 11.84 -4.43
CA ASP A 414 -12.35 11.83 -3.08
C ASP A 414 -13.23 12.58 -2.04
N ARG A 415 -13.87 13.67 -2.44
CA ARG A 415 -14.84 14.37 -1.57
C ARG A 415 -16.04 13.49 -1.23
N TYR A 416 -16.52 12.74 -2.21
CA TYR A 416 -17.62 11.82 -2.01
C TYR A 416 -17.22 10.60 -1.17
N LEU A 417 -16.01 10.06 -1.38
CA LEU A 417 -15.45 8.98 -0.56
C LEU A 417 -15.30 9.38 0.93
N PHE A 418 -14.90 10.62 1.19
CA PHE A 418 -14.85 11.15 2.56
C PHE A 418 -16.23 11.17 3.22
N LEU A 419 -17.25 11.60 2.49
CA LEU A 419 -18.64 11.57 2.97
C LEU A 419 -19.10 10.13 3.25
N GLU A 420 -18.80 9.19 2.34
CA GLU A 420 -19.14 7.78 2.52
C GLU A 420 -18.43 7.17 3.75
N ALA A 421 -17.15 7.49 3.97
CA ALA A 421 -16.39 7.05 5.13
C ALA A 421 -17.00 7.58 6.44
N LEU A 422 -17.36 8.89 6.49
CA LEU A 422 -18.04 9.50 7.62
C LEU A 422 -19.39 8.78 7.93
N LEU A 423 -20.17 8.46 6.90
CA LEU A 423 -21.47 7.80 7.05
C LEU A 423 -21.36 6.30 7.36
N SER A 424 -20.26 5.66 7.02
CA SER A 424 -20.04 4.24 7.31
C SER A 424 -19.59 3.97 8.76
N ALA A 425 -19.05 4.95 9.46
CA ALA A 425 -18.66 4.83 10.85
C ALA A 425 -19.89 4.73 11.77
N ARG A 426 -19.97 3.67 12.61
CA ARG A 426 -21.12 3.46 13.50
C ARG A 426 -20.90 3.93 14.91
N GLU A 427 -19.70 3.75 15.46
CA GLU A 427 -19.38 4.10 16.85
C GLU A 427 -18.29 5.17 16.90
N ASN A 428 -17.18 5.00 16.15
CA ASN A 428 -16.05 5.91 16.20
C ASN A 428 -15.51 6.25 14.80
N LEU A 429 -15.16 7.51 14.62
CA LEU A 429 -14.43 8.04 13.48
C LEU A 429 -13.09 8.62 13.98
N TYR A 430 -11.99 7.93 13.66
CA TYR A 430 -10.63 8.40 13.93
C TYR A 430 -10.02 8.99 12.67
N MET A 431 -9.40 10.15 12.79
CA MET A 431 -8.69 10.82 11.70
C MET A 431 -7.30 11.23 12.15
N SER A 432 -6.32 11.20 11.25
CA SER A 432 -5.00 11.75 11.52
C SER A 432 -4.42 12.49 10.32
N TYR A 433 -3.51 13.41 10.61
CA TYR A 433 -2.76 14.17 9.62
C TYR A 433 -1.41 14.59 10.19
N ILE A 434 -0.49 14.96 9.28
CA ILE A 434 0.82 15.50 9.65
C ILE A 434 0.71 17.01 9.75
N GLY A 435 0.38 17.52 10.94
CA GLY A 435 0.15 18.93 11.18
C GLY A 435 1.41 19.72 11.53
N ARG A 436 2.57 19.05 11.62
CA ARG A 436 3.86 19.70 11.89
C ARG A 436 4.99 19.04 11.11
N SER A 437 5.91 19.86 10.65
CA SER A 437 7.14 19.40 10.01
C SER A 437 8.11 18.82 11.05
N CYS A 438 8.65 17.63 10.79
CA CYS A 438 9.67 17.01 11.66
C CYS A 438 11.04 17.73 11.60
N PHE A 439 11.29 18.61 10.62
CA PHE A 439 12.57 19.30 10.44
C PHE A 439 12.62 20.64 11.16
N ASP A 440 11.58 21.45 11.03
CA ASP A 440 11.54 22.83 11.50
C ASP A 440 10.33 23.15 12.40
N ASN A 441 9.53 22.13 12.73
CA ASN A 441 8.32 22.23 13.55
C ASN A 441 7.29 23.26 13.05
N GLN A 442 7.36 23.63 11.76
CA GLN A 442 6.39 24.53 11.16
C GLN A 442 5.02 23.86 11.10
N PRO A 443 3.93 24.59 11.43
CA PRO A 443 2.58 24.05 11.36
C PRO A 443 2.18 23.79 9.90
N ARG A 444 1.49 22.68 9.67
CA ARG A 444 0.87 22.29 8.39
C ARG A 444 -0.63 22.18 8.58
N MET A 445 -1.36 22.55 7.56
CA MET A 445 -2.82 22.45 7.60
C MET A 445 -3.28 21.02 7.28
N PRO A 446 -4.35 20.54 7.92
CA PRO A 446 -5.00 19.30 7.52
C PRO A 446 -5.66 19.48 6.15
N SER A 447 -6.09 18.37 5.56
CA SER A 447 -6.92 18.34 4.37
C SER A 447 -8.07 19.35 4.44
N THR A 448 -8.39 19.97 3.30
CA THR A 448 -9.54 20.88 3.18
C THR A 448 -10.86 20.23 3.65
N LEU A 449 -10.99 18.89 3.51
CA LEU A 449 -12.18 18.15 3.95
C LEU A 449 -12.29 18.07 5.47
N VAL A 450 -11.17 17.84 6.13
CA VAL A 450 -11.09 17.86 7.60
C VAL A 450 -11.38 19.26 8.12
N SER A 451 -10.81 20.29 7.48
CA SER A 451 -11.08 21.69 7.85
C SER A 451 -12.55 22.07 7.68
N GLU A 452 -13.20 21.65 6.57
CA GLU A 452 -14.64 21.84 6.34
C GLU A 452 -15.49 21.12 7.42
N LEU A 453 -15.09 19.92 7.84
CA LEU A 453 -15.77 19.18 8.92
C LEU A 453 -15.64 19.90 10.27
N LEU A 454 -14.42 20.32 10.64
CA LEU A 454 -14.17 21.04 11.88
C LEU A 454 -14.91 22.38 11.93
N GLU A 455 -14.95 23.10 10.80
CA GLU A 455 -15.72 24.33 10.67
C GLU A 455 -17.22 24.07 10.88
N TYR A 456 -17.75 23.01 10.26
CA TYR A 456 -19.16 22.62 10.43
C TYR A 456 -19.47 22.29 11.90
N ILE A 457 -18.61 21.47 12.54
CA ILE A 457 -18.77 21.11 13.95
C ILE A 457 -18.75 22.36 14.83
N GLY A 458 -17.80 23.28 14.61
CA GLY A 458 -17.71 24.51 15.38
C GLY A 458 -18.91 25.46 15.23
N ARG A 459 -19.62 25.37 14.09
CA ARG A 459 -20.83 26.14 13.84
C ARG A 459 -22.06 25.53 14.51
N SER A 460 -22.15 24.21 14.55
CA SER A 460 -23.39 23.51 14.95
C SER A 460 -23.37 23.04 16.40
N PHE A 461 -22.18 22.86 17.01
CA PHE A 461 -22.03 22.20 18.30
C PHE A 461 -21.17 23.01 19.28
N THR A 462 -21.41 22.80 20.58
CA THR A 462 -20.63 23.39 21.68
C THR A 462 -20.39 22.35 22.78
N LEU A 463 -19.35 22.56 23.63
CA LEU A 463 -19.17 21.76 24.84
C LEU A 463 -20.22 22.14 25.88
N GLY A 464 -20.99 21.15 26.36
CA GLY A 464 -22.07 21.38 27.31
C GLY A 464 -21.60 21.87 28.69
N ASP A 465 -20.38 21.53 29.10
CA ASP A 465 -19.89 21.76 30.47
C ASP A 465 -18.84 22.89 30.57
N ASP A 466 -18.23 23.32 29.47
CA ASP A 466 -17.21 24.38 29.47
C ASP A 466 -17.19 25.19 28.17
N SER A 467 -17.84 26.36 28.19
CA SER A 467 -17.89 27.29 27.08
C SER A 467 -16.55 28.05 26.81
N SER A 468 -15.52 27.79 27.63
CA SER A 468 -14.24 28.53 27.49
C SER A 468 -13.37 28.04 26.33
N LYS A 469 -13.62 26.83 25.80
CA LYS A 469 -12.86 26.24 24.70
C LYS A 469 -13.77 25.95 23.50
N ALA A 470 -13.31 26.30 22.31
CA ALA A 470 -13.99 25.92 21.08
C ALA A 470 -13.94 24.41 20.86
N LEU A 471 -15.08 23.76 20.63
CA LEU A 471 -15.20 22.31 20.45
C LEU A 471 -14.21 21.76 19.41
N PRO A 472 -13.96 22.39 18.22
CA PRO A 472 -12.99 21.88 17.26
C PRO A 472 -11.58 21.78 17.82
N ALA A 473 -11.17 22.69 18.71
CA ALA A 473 -9.84 22.64 19.34
C ALA A 473 -9.72 21.48 20.36
N CYS A 474 -10.84 21.05 20.94
CA CYS A 474 -10.87 19.92 21.87
C CYS A 474 -10.85 18.56 21.16
N LEU A 475 -11.29 18.50 19.90
CA LEU A 475 -11.25 17.28 19.08
C LEU A 475 -9.84 16.94 18.56
N ILE A 476 -8.94 17.94 18.52
CA ILE A 476 -7.58 17.77 17.99
C ILE A 476 -6.64 17.43 19.15
N SER A 477 -6.12 16.21 19.14
CA SER A 477 -5.03 15.79 20.03
C SER A 477 -3.69 16.02 19.36
N GLN A 478 -2.89 16.95 19.90
CA GLN A 478 -1.53 17.23 19.42
C GLN A 478 -0.58 16.17 19.96
N GLN A 479 0.02 15.41 19.08
CA GLN A 479 0.97 14.36 19.42
C GLN A 479 2.40 14.88 19.52
N HIS A 480 3.16 14.37 20.47
CA HIS A 480 4.60 14.67 20.55
C HIS A 480 5.37 13.93 19.46
N LEU A 481 6.43 14.53 18.95
CA LEU A 481 7.31 13.93 17.94
C LEU A 481 7.89 12.60 18.43
N GLN A 482 8.30 12.55 19.70
CA GLN A 482 8.99 11.41 20.25
C GLN A 482 8.03 10.46 21.01
N PRO A 483 8.04 9.15 20.72
CA PRO A 483 7.17 8.17 21.38
C PRO A 483 7.48 7.99 22.87
N PHE A 484 8.69 8.33 23.31
CA PHE A 484 9.14 8.20 24.68
C PHE A 484 8.85 9.44 25.56
N ASN A 485 8.01 10.37 25.10
CA ASN A 485 7.62 11.50 25.91
C ASN A 485 6.85 11.04 27.15
N SER A 486 7.22 11.53 28.33
CA SER A 486 6.62 11.14 29.61
C SER A 486 5.09 11.37 29.68
N HIS A 487 4.56 12.27 28.86
CA HIS A 487 3.11 12.51 28.75
C HIS A 487 2.31 11.25 28.46
N TYR A 488 2.85 10.36 27.63
CA TYR A 488 2.17 9.11 27.22
C TYR A 488 2.15 8.03 28.29
N TYR A 489 2.92 8.17 29.38
CA TYR A 489 3.12 7.17 30.42
C TYR A 489 2.65 7.63 31.81
N GLN A 490 2.07 8.82 31.88
CA GLN A 490 1.50 9.34 33.13
C GLN A 490 0.04 8.93 33.27
N ASP A 491 -0.36 8.48 34.46
CA ASP A 491 -1.77 8.24 34.82
C ASP A 491 -2.52 9.59 34.86
N ASN A 492 -2.91 10.11 33.73
CA ASN A 492 -3.73 11.30 33.63
C ASN A 492 -5.20 10.98 33.96
N LYS A 493 -5.49 10.71 35.22
CA LYS A 493 -6.88 10.55 35.71
C LYS A 493 -7.77 11.77 35.52
N ASN A 494 -7.20 12.89 35.07
CA ASN A 494 -7.88 14.18 34.88
C ASN A 494 -7.92 14.68 33.43
N SER A 495 -7.41 13.93 32.43
CA SER A 495 -7.56 14.34 31.04
C SER A 495 -8.94 13.93 30.54
N THR A 496 -9.80 14.88 30.41
CA THR A 496 -11.19 14.75 29.98
C THR A 496 -11.36 14.50 28.48
N VAL A 497 -10.27 14.50 27.71
CA VAL A 497 -10.32 14.33 26.25
C VAL A 497 -9.15 13.48 25.80
N LEU A 498 -9.44 12.26 25.36
CA LEU A 498 -8.51 11.29 24.76
C LEU A 498 -7.40 10.79 25.70
N ASN A 499 -7.50 9.54 26.09
CA ASN A 499 -6.39 8.80 26.72
C ASN A 499 -5.23 8.71 25.69
N ASP A 500 -4.29 9.66 25.76
CA ASP A 500 -3.07 9.67 24.93
C ASP A 500 -2.02 8.68 25.47
N HIS A 501 -2.47 7.58 26.08
CA HIS A 501 -1.58 6.57 26.66
C HIS A 501 -0.91 5.73 25.58
N SER A 502 0.39 5.43 25.76
CA SER A 502 1.12 4.50 24.91
C SER A 502 1.32 3.17 25.60
N TYR A 503 1.03 2.09 24.89
CA TYR A 503 1.21 0.71 25.32
C TYR A 503 2.58 0.12 24.98
N ASN A 504 3.51 0.92 24.46
CA ASN A 504 4.83 0.44 24.07
C ASN A 504 5.81 0.42 25.27
N PRO A 505 6.16 -0.74 25.85
CA PRO A 505 7.01 -0.84 27.03
C PRO A 505 8.49 -0.55 26.74
N ILE A 506 8.93 -0.50 25.48
CA ILE A 506 10.33 -0.27 25.09
C ILE A 506 10.85 1.06 25.63
N TRP A 507 9.98 2.05 25.75
CA TRP A 507 10.32 3.41 26.16
C TRP A 507 10.10 3.69 27.66
N LEU A 508 9.64 2.69 28.42
CA LEU A 508 9.46 2.85 29.86
C LEU A 508 10.81 2.71 30.60
N PRO A 509 11.16 3.63 31.50
CA PRO A 509 12.16 3.34 32.50
C PRO A 509 11.69 2.17 33.41
N ASN A 510 12.60 1.32 33.84
CA ASN A 510 12.48 0.02 34.51
C ASN A 510 11.43 -0.16 35.64
N GLU A 511 10.35 0.61 35.70
CA GLU A 511 9.26 0.44 36.64
C GLU A 511 7.93 0.20 35.90
N PRO A 512 7.14 -0.82 36.28
CA PRO A 512 5.87 -1.12 35.62
C PRO A 512 4.80 -0.12 36.08
N ILE A 513 4.59 0.95 35.31
CA ILE A 513 3.52 1.94 35.53
C ILE A 513 2.29 1.63 34.66
N LEU A 514 2.32 0.57 33.88
CA LEU A 514 1.23 0.24 32.98
C LEU A 514 0.22 -0.70 33.65
N PRO A 515 -1.09 -0.39 33.60
CA PRO A 515 -2.08 -1.45 33.79
C PRO A 515 -1.83 -2.48 32.69
N GLU A 516 -1.70 -3.75 33.04
CA GLU A 516 -1.62 -4.82 32.05
C GLU A 516 -2.84 -4.68 31.13
N PRO A 517 -2.65 -4.58 29.82
CA PRO A 517 -3.79 -4.59 28.92
C PRO A 517 -4.55 -5.88 29.18
N VAL A 518 -5.82 -5.74 29.47
CA VAL A 518 -6.69 -6.91 29.67
C VAL A 518 -6.57 -7.75 28.41
N SER A 519 -6.14 -8.99 28.54
CA SER A 519 -5.96 -9.92 27.41
C SER A 519 -7.33 -10.29 26.82
N ALA A 520 -7.99 -9.34 26.20
CA ALA A 520 -9.23 -9.56 25.47
C ALA A 520 -8.99 -10.25 24.11
N LEU A 521 -7.73 -10.42 23.74
CA LEU A 521 -7.34 -11.06 22.49
C LEU A 521 -6.69 -12.44 22.78
N ASP A 522 -7.40 -13.36 23.41
CA ASP A 522 -7.17 -14.80 23.21
C ASP A 522 -7.63 -15.17 21.77
N VAL A 523 -7.11 -14.45 20.80
CA VAL A 523 -7.20 -14.89 19.42
C VAL A 523 -6.07 -15.89 19.24
N LYS A 524 -6.40 -17.17 19.36
CA LYS A 524 -5.54 -18.24 18.86
C LYS A 524 -5.15 -17.88 17.42
N PRO A 525 -3.88 -18.05 17.02
CA PRO A 525 -3.52 -17.93 15.61
C PRO A 525 -4.49 -18.83 14.81
N PRO A 526 -4.93 -18.42 13.62
CA PRO A 526 -5.81 -19.24 12.82
C PRO A 526 -5.13 -20.61 12.67
N GLU A 527 -5.72 -21.65 13.28
CA GLU A 527 -5.42 -23.01 12.89
C GLU A 527 -5.66 -23.07 11.39
N GLN A 528 -4.70 -23.57 10.66
CA GLN A 528 -4.83 -23.84 9.24
C GLN A 528 -6.15 -24.56 9.04
N LEU A 529 -7.15 -23.82 8.55
CA LEU A 529 -8.38 -24.42 8.07
C LEU A 529 -7.99 -25.18 6.80
N GLU A 530 -7.84 -26.51 6.92
CA GLU A 530 -7.93 -27.40 5.79
C GLU A 530 -9.25 -27.08 5.08
N LEU A 531 -9.15 -26.45 3.92
CA LEU A 531 -10.26 -26.26 3.01
C LEU A 531 -10.62 -27.64 2.46
N ASP A 532 -11.60 -28.29 3.07
CA ASP A 532 -12.33 -29.35 2.41
C ASP A 532 -12.96 -28.78 1.13
N VAL A 533 -12.42 -29.23 0.02
CA VAL A 533 -12.87 -28.93 -1.33
C VAL A 533 -14.24 -29.57 -1.53
N PHE A 534 -15.25 -28.74 -1.75
CA PHE A 534 -16.44 -29.09 -2.50
C PHE A 534 -16.49 -28.30 -3.81
#